data_4892bd1054a739c96b7b43bd99620a14
#
_entry.id   4892bd1054a739c96b7b43bd99620a14
#
_cell.length_a   1.000
_cell.length_b   1.000
_cell.length_c   1.000
_cell.angle_alpha   90.00
_cell.angle_beta   90.00
_cell.angle_gamma   90.00
#
_symmetry.space_group_name_H-M   'P 1'
#
loop_
_entity.id
_entity.type
_entity.pdbx_description
1 polymer ?
#
loop_
_entity_poly.entity_id
_entity_poly.type
_entity_poly.pdbx_seq_one_letter_code
_entity_poly.pdbx_strand_id
1 'polypeptide(L)'
;MTQTKIAIVTGGGTGIGKAIAKALLANDHSVVLVGRRAEVLDAAVAELGAGASAFQADISQPEAVAKLFENVVAQHGRLDLLVNNAGTGAPVVPFEDLAFADWQRVVDANLTGVFLCMQAAFRVMKAQSPMGGRIINNGSISATTPRPLSSPYTATKHGVLGLTKAGALDGRPYDIAVGQIDIGNAATAMTGQIQAGALQANGSVAPEPTIDVAEVGRAVVYMASLPLTANVLNLTVMATKMPFVGRG
;
A
#
# COMPACT_ATOMS: atom_id res chain seq x y z
N MET A 1 2.91 -28.68 10.08
CA MET A 1 1.95 -27.59 9.84
C MET A 1 2.76 -26.31 9.61
N THR A 2 2.58 -25.65 8.48
CA THR A 2 3.20 -24.34 8.24
C THR A 2 2.61 -23.33 9.22
N GLN A 3 3.46 -22.58 9.89
CA GLN A 3 3.02 -21.54 10.82
C GLN A 3 2.28 -20.43 10.03
N THR A 4 1.08 -20.05 10.47
CA THR A 4 0.31 -18.94 9.88
C THR A 4 1.13 -17.66 9.97
N LYS A 5 1.33 -16.97 8.86
CA LYS A 5 2.08 -15.71 8.80
C LYS A 5 1.20 -14.53 9.24
N ILE A 6 1.80 -13.56 9.89
CA ILE A 6 1.10 -12.36 10.38
C ILE A 6 1.33 -11.20 9.43
N ALA A 7 0.25 -10.61 8.94
CA ALA A 7 0.29 -9.49 8.00
C ALA A 7 -0.46 -8.26 8.54
N ILE A 8 0.11 -7.08 8.34
CA ILE A 8 -0.58 -5.79 8.47
C ILE A 8 -0.90 -5.26 7.08
N VAL A 9 -2.15 -4.82 6.84
CA VAL A 9 -2.55 -4.12 5.61
C VAL A 9 -3.14 -2.76 5.97
N THR A 10 -2.40 -1.68 5.68
CA THR A 10 -2.91 -0.32 5.90
C THR A 10 -3.91 0.06 4.81
N GLY A 11 -4.96 0.82 5.18
CA GLY A 11 -6.09 1.05 4.27
C GLY A 11 -6.85 -0.24 3.92
N GLY A 12 -6.85 -1.22 4.83
CA GLY A 12 -7.38 -2.57 4.61
C GLY A 12 -8.90 -2.70 4.53
N GLY A 13 -9.65 -1.66 4.90
CA GLY A 13 -11.11 -1.74 4.99
C GLY A 13 -11.86 -1.67 3.66
N THR A 14 -11.24 -1.21 2.57
CA THR A 14 -11.92 -1.01 1.27
C THR A 14 -10.99 -1.24 0.08
N GLY A 15 -11.57 -1.34 -1.12
CA GLY A 15 -10.86 -1.31 -2.39
C GLY A 15 -9.68 -2.27 -2.48
N ILE A 16 -8.53 -1.76 -2.91
CA ILE A 16 -7.29 -2.55 -3.09
C ILE A 16 -6.86 -3.21 -1.77
N GLY A 17 -6.88 -2.47 -0.64
CA GLY A 17 -6.45 -3.01 0.65
C GLY A 17 -7.30 -4.19 1.11
N LYS A 18 -8.63 -4.12 0.96
CA LYS A 18 -9.52 -5.24 1.26
C LYS A 18 -9.28 -6.43 0.33
N ALA A 19 -9.07 -6.19 -0.95
CA ALA A 19 -8.75 -7.26 -1.91
C ALA A 19 -7.41 -7.95 -1.61
N ILE A 20 -6.38 -7.19 -1.22
CA ILE A 20 -5.10 -7.73 -0.74
C ILE A 20 -5.32 -8.58 0.52
N ALA A 21 -6.05 -8.08 1.51
CA ALA A 21 -6.34 -8.81 2.74
C ALA A 21 -7.07 -10.14 2.44
N LYS A 22 -8.08 -10.11 1.58
CA LYS A 22 -8.80 -11.32 1.14
C LYS A 22 -7.86 -12.35 0.50
N ALA A 23 -6.97 -11.90 -0.36
CA ALA A 23 -6.02 -12.78 -1.03
C ALA A 23 -4.99 -13.37 -0.05
N LEU A 24 -4.51 -12.58 0.92
CA LEU A 24 -3.56 -13.04 1.95
C LEU A 24 -4.20 -14.06 2.90
N LEU A 25 -5.45 -13.83 3.34
CA LEU A 25 -6.22 -14.77 4.18
C LEU A 25 -6.37 -16.14 3.49
N ALA A 26 -6.61 -16.15 2.17
CA ALA A 26 -6.71 -17.37 1.39
C ALA A 26 -5.33 -18.07 1.16
N ASN A 27 -4.22 -17.47 1.62
CA ASN A 27 -2.86 -17.97 1.46
C ASN A 27 -2.10 -17.95 2.80
N ASP A 28 -2.68 -18.60 3.81
CA ASP A 28 -2.09 -18.90 5.12
C ASP A 28 -1.59 -17.67 5.92
N HIS A 29 -2.26 -16.51 5.78
CA HIS A 29 -1.98 -15.35 6.61
C HIS A 29 -3.14 -15.04 7.56
N SER A 30 -2.81 -14.57 8.77
CA SER A 30 -3.71 -13.76 9.58
C SER A 30 -3.44 -12.29 9.28
N VAL A 31 -4.50 -11.49 9.09
CA VAL A 31 -4.39 -10.13 8.57
C VAL A 31 -5.00 -9.12 9.52
N VAL A 32 -4.21 -8.14 9.95
CA VAL A 32 -4.66 -6.97 10.70
C VAL A 32 -4.95 -5.84 9.71
N LEU A 33 -6.22 -5.50 9.58
CA LEU A 33 -6.71 -4.38 8.76
C LEU A 33 -6.55 -3.08 9.54
N VAL A 34 -5.87 -2.10 8.96
CA VAL A 34 -5.62 -0.82 9.61
C VAL A 34 -6.26 0.33 8.83
N GLY A 35 -6.90 1.24 9.54
CA GLY A 35 -7.53 2.43 8.95
C GLY A 35 -8.13 3.35 10.00
N ARG A 36 -8.65 4.51 9.57
CA ARG A 36 -9.17 5.54 10.48
C ARG A 36 -10.62 5.32 10.91
N ARG A 37 -11.42 4.58 10.14
CA ARG A 37 -12.85 4.40 10.34
C ARG A 37 -13.12 3.00 10.88
N ALA A 38 -13.47 2.92 12.17
CA ALA A 38 -13.72 1.65 12.85
C ALA A 38 -14.85 0.86 12.17
N GLU A 39 -15.97 1.51 11.89
CA GLU A 39 -17.15 0.88 11.27
C GLU A 39 -16.87 0.24 9.90
N VAL A 40 -15.93 0.84 9.12
CA VAL A 40 -15.52 0.29 7.82
C VAL A 40 -14.61 -0.93 7.99
N LEU A 41 -13.74 -0.88 9.00
CA LEU A 41 -12.87 -2.01 9.32
C LEU A 41 -13.66 -3.19 9.87
N ASP A 42 -14.62 -2.95 10.77
CA ASP A 42 -15.46 -3.97 11.37
C ASP A 42 -16.32 -4.67 10.30
N ALA A 43 -16.91 -3.90 9.38
CA ALA A 43 -17.63 -4.45 8.25
C ALA A 43 -16.73 -5.31 7.34
N ALA A 44 -15.48 -4.87 7.10
CA ALA A 44 -14.52 -5.65 6.31
C ALA A 44 -14.11 -6.94 7.03
N VAL A 45 -13.87 -6.91 8.34
CA VAL A 45 -13.58 -8.11 9.14
C VAL A 45 -14.74 -9.09 9.10
N ALA A 46 -15.98 -8.62 9.27
CA ALA A 46 -17.17 -9.47 9.19
C ALA A 46 -17.31 -10.15 7.81
N GLU A 47 -17.00 -9.45 6.73
CA GLU A 47 -17.04 -10.00 5.36
C GLU A 47 -15.90 -10.99 5.10
N LEU A 48 -14.69 -10.70 5.58
CA LEU A 48 -13.49 -11.50 5.33
C LEU A 48 -13.42 -12.76 6.20
N GLY A 49 -14.02 -12.72 7.38
CA GLY A 49 -14.16 -13.87 8.28
C GLY A 49 -12.89 -14.21 9.07
N ALA A 50 -12.71 -15.50 9.32
CA ALA A 50 -11.65 -15.99 10.19
C ALA A 50 -10.24 -15.59 9.72
N GLY A 51 -9.39 -15.21 10.68
CA GLY A 51 -8.02 -14.73 10.41
C GLY A 51 -7.91 -13.24 10.13
N ALA A 52 -9.05 -12.53 9.93
CA ALA A 52 -9.08 -11.07 9.83
C ALA A 52 -9.30 -10.44 11.20
N SER A 53 -8.61 -9.36 11.49
CA SER A 53 -8.83 -8.50 12.64
C SER A 53 -8.67 -7.02 12.24
N ALA A 54 -9.13 -6.11 13.09
CA ALA A 54 -9.09 -4.68 12.82
C ALA A 54 -8.29 -3.93 13.90
N PHE A 55 -7.59 -2.90 13.48
CA PHE A 55 -6.98 -1.91 14.37
C PHE A 55 -7.21 -0.51 13.83
N GLN A 56 -7.96 0.31 14.59
CA GLN A 56 -8.21 1.69 14.21
C GLN A 56 -6.97 2.55 14.47
N ALA A 57 -6.38 3.12 13.43
CA ALA A 57 -5.26 4.04 13.54
C ALA A 57 -5.22 5.02 12.37
N ASP A 58 -4.75 6.25 12.65
CA ASP A 58 -4.22 7.15 11.64
C ASP A 58 -2.71 6.95 11.56
N ILE A 59 -2.26 6.37 10.46
CA ILE A 59 -0.84 6.04 10.26
C ILE A 59 0.06 7.26 10.09
N SER A 60 -0.50 8.46 9.92
CA SER A 60 0.28 9.71 9.93
C SER A 60 0.71 10.14 11.33
N GLN A 61 0.19 9.49 12.39
CA GLN A 61 0.45 9.81 13.78
C GLN A 61 1.43 8.80 14.40
N PRO A 62 2.64 9.22 14.83
CA PRO A 62 3.66 8.33 15.36
C PRO A 62 3.18 7.44 16.51
N GLU A 63 2.41 8.01 17.45
CA GLU A 63 1.91 7.30 18.63
C GLU A 63 0.86 6.24 18.26
N ALA A 64 0.04 6.51 17.23
CA ALA A 64 -0.95 5.54 16.75
C ALA A 64 -0.25 4.36 16.05
N VAL A 65 0.82 4.63 15.29
CA VAL A 65 1.63 3.58 14.67
C VAL A 65 2.36 2.75 15.74
N ALA A 66 2.95 3.39 16.75
CA ALA A 66 3.61 2.66 17.84
C ALA A 66 2.63 1.67 18.51
N LYS A 67 1.44 2.14 18.90
CA LYS A 67 0.39 1.31 19.51
C LYS A 67 -0.07 0.16 18.60
N LEU A 68 -0.19 0.40 17.29
CA LEU A 68 -0.53 -0.65 16.32
C LEU A 68 0.50 -1.79 16.38
N PHE A 69 1.78 -1.48 16.26
CA PHE A 69 2.83 -2.51 16.21
C PHE A 69 3.03 -3.20 17.57
N GLU A 70 2.90 -2.48 18.69
CA GLU A 70 2.88 -3.05 20.04
C GLU A 70 1.73 -4.06 20.19
N ASN A 71 0.52 -3.71 19.73
CA ASN A 71 -0.65 -4.59 19.76
C ASN A 71 -0.41 -5.86 18.93
N VAL A 72 0.13 -5.73 17.71
CA VAL A 72 0.41 -6.87 16.83
C VAL A 72 1.43 -7.81 17.49
N VAL A 73 2.50 -7.27 18.07
CA VAL A 73 3.51 -8.08 18.78
C VAL A 73 2.91 -8.74 20.01
N ALA A 74 2.08 -8.04 20.79
CA ALA A 74 1.43 -8.59 21.98
C ALA A 74 0.47 -9.74 21.64
N GLN A 75 -0.27 -9.64 20.54
CA GLN A 75 -1.25 -10.65 20.13
C GLN A 75 -0.65 -11.84 19.37
N HIS A 76 0.37 -11.58 18.55
CA HIS A 76 0.89 -12.58 17.61
C HIS A 76 2.37 -12.94 17.80
N GLY A 77 3.10 -12.18 18.61
CA GLY A 77 4.52 -12.39 18.89
C GLY A 77 5.47 -11.97 17.76
N ARG A 78 4.94 -11.68 16.55
CA ARG A 78 5.73 -11.38 15.35
C ARG A 78 4.98 -10.61 14.28
N LEU A 79 5.70 -10.13 13.28
CA LEU A 79 5.17 -9.58 12.04
C LEU A 79 5.95 -10.14 10.84
N ASP A 80 5.28 -10.83 9.94
CA ASP A 80 5.91 -11.44 8.73
C ASP A 80 5.80 -10.55 7.49
N LEU A 81 4.68 -9.79 7.38
CA LEU A 81 4.39 -8.95 6.22
C LEU A 81 3.77 -7.62 6.63
N LEU A 82 4.32 -6.53 6.12
CA LEU A 82 3.66 -5.22 6.12
C LEU A 82 3.29 -4.84 4.67
N VAL A 83 2.02 -4.53 4.43
CA VAL A 83 1.56 -3.93 3.17
C VAL A 83 1.14 -2.48 3.44
N ASN A 84 1.95 -1.53 3.01
CA ASN A 84 1.66 -0.11 3.06
C ASN A 84 0.77 0.26 1.87
N ASN A 85 -0.55 0.14 2.06
CA ASN A 85 -1.52 0.43 0.99
C ASN A 85 -2.34 1.69 1.24
N ALA A 86 -2.47 2.16 2.47
CA ALA A 86 -3.21 3.39 2.75
C ALA A 86 -2.69 4.57 1.92
N GLY A 87 -3.63 5.34 1.38
CA GLY A 87 -3.30 6.52 0.59
C GLY A 87 -4.53 7.30 0.18
N THR A 88 -4.32 8.53 -0.26
CA THR A 88 -5.36 9.46 -0.70
C THR A 88 -4.87 10.28 -1.90
N GLY A 89 -5.81 10.81 -2.68
CA GLY A 89 -5.56 11.80 -3.73
C GLY A 89 -5.75 13.23 -3.24
N ALA A 90 -5.41 14.19 -4.10
CA ALA A 90 -5.72 15.60 -3.94
C ALA A 90 -6.83 16.02 -4.92
N PRO A 91 -7.45 17.20 -4.74
CA PRO A 91 -8.27 17.83 -5.75
C PRO A 91 -7.49 18.01 -7.06
N VAL A 92 -8.19 17.86 -8.18
CA VAL A 92 -7.62 18.06 -9.52
C VAL A 92 -7.74 19.54 -9.87
N VAL A 93 -6.71 20.33 -9.51
CA VAL A 93 -6.64 21.78 -9.68
C VAL A 93 -5.29 22.18 -10.28
N PRO A 94 -5.17 23.36 -10.92
CA PRO A 94 -3.89 23.92 -11.35
C PRO A 94 -2.87 23.94 -10.20
N PHE A 95 -1.58 23.87 -10.54
CA PHE A 95 -0.50 23.75 -9.56
C PHE A 95 -0.49 24.93 -8.58
N GLU A 96 -0.71 26.13 -9.07
CA GLU A 96 -0.76 27.39 -8.32
C GLU A 96 -1.98 27.51 -7.41
N ASP A 97 -3.07 26.78 -7.71
CA ASP A 97 -4.33 26.82 -6.96
C ASP A 97 -4.43 25.71 -5.90
N LEU A 98 -3.43 24.83 -5.82
CA LEU A 98 -3.42 23.75 -4.85
C LEU A 98 -3.25 24.27 -3.44
N ALA A 99 -4.26 24.09 -2.59
CA ALA A 99 -4.19 24.49 -1.19
C ALA A 99 -3.11 23.70 -0.45
N PHE A 100 -2.31 24.38 0.38
CA PHE A 100 -1.27 23.73 1.19
C PHE A 100 -1.81 22.62 2.09
N ALA A 101 -3.02 22.79 2.63
CA ALA A 101 -3.67 21.77 3.44
C ALA A 101 -3.93 20.46 2.67
N ASP A 102 -4.27 20.55 1.38
CA ASP A 102 -4.44 19.36 0.53
C ASP A 102 -3.11 18.69 0.21
N TRP A 103 -2.07 19.49 -0.06
CA TRP A 103 -0.71 18.97 -0.18
C TRP A 103 -0.30 18.21 1.08
N GLN A 104 -0.41 18.85 2.26
CA GLN A 104 0.01 18.25 3.53
C GLN A 104 -0.76 16.96 3.83
N ARG A 105 -2.07 16.95 3.64
CA ARG A 105 -2.91 15.76 3.83
C ARG A 105 -2.45 14.57 2.99
N VAL A 106 -2.04 14.82 1.74
CA VAL A 106 -1.54 13.76 0.86
C VAL A 106 -0.15 13.29 1.28
N VAL A 107 0.75 14.21 1.66
CA VAL A 107 2.09 13.87 2.19
C VAL A 107 1.96 13.06 3.47
N ASP A 108 1.12 13.46 4.40
CA ASP A 108 0.93 12.78 5.68
C ASP A 108 0.45 11.33 5.48
N ALA A 109 -0.57 11.13 4.64
CA ALA A 109 -1.12 9.81 4.40
C ALA A 109 -0.20 8.91 3.56
N ASN A 110 0.33 9.44 2.43
CA ASN A 110 0.96 8.63 1.39
C ASN A 110 2.47 8.44 1.60
N LEU A 111 3.13 9.34 2.33
CA LEU A 111 4.59 9.32 2.50
C LEU A 111 4.98 9.21 3.97
N THR A 112 4.54 10.13 4.83
CA THR A 112 4.85 10.10 6.27
C THR A 112 4.33 8.80 6.91
N GLY A 113 3.09 8.42 6.64
CA GLY A 113 2.51 7.18 7.16
C GLY A 113 3.25 5.93 6.69
N VAL A 114 3.68 5.88 5.43
CA VAL A 114 4.51 4.79 4.91
C VAL A 114 5.85 4.72 5.65
N PHE A 115 6.52 5.86 5.83
CA PHE A 115 7.78 5.93 6.58
C PHE A 115 7.63 5.42 8.01
N LEU A 116 6.62 5.90 8.74
CA LEU A 116 6.37 5.51 10.13
C LEU A 116 6.09 4.00 10.27
N CYS A 117 5.24 3.47 9.39
CA CYS A 117 4.95 2.03 9.39
C CYS A 117 6.19 1.20 9.02
N MET A 118 7.00 1.62 8.04
CA MET A 118 8.27 0.97 7.72
C MET A 118 9.22 0.99 8.90
N GLN A 119 9.39 2.14 9.56
CA GLN A 119 10.27 2.29 10.73
C GLN A 119 9.85 1.34 11.86
N ALA A 120 8.55 1.26 12.17
CA ALA A 120 8.03 0.36 13.20
C ALA A 120 8.20 -1.12 12.81
N ALA A 121 7.92 -1.47 11.53
CA ALA A 121 8.13 -2.82 11.02
C ALA A 121 9.60 -3.25 11.12
N PHE A 122 10.54 -2.38 10.76
CA PHE A 122 11.98 -2.66 10.92
C PHE A 122 12.34 -2.98 12.36
N ARG A 123 11.83 -2.22 13.34
CA ARG A 123 12.09 -2.50 14.77
C ARG A 123 11.60 -3.89 15.17
N VAL A 124 10.39 -4.26 14.78
CA VAL A 124 9.80 -5.57 15.10
C VAL A 124 10.56 -6.69 14.38
N MET A 125 10.73 -6.57 13.06
CA MET A 125 11.35 -7.60 12.23
C MET A 125 12.83 -7.87 12.58
N LYS A 126 13.53 -6.88 13.12
CA LYS A 126 14.89 -7.03 13.63
C LYS A 126 14.95 -7.73 14.98
N ALA A 127 13.94 -7.51 15.84
CA ALA A 127 13.94 -8.01 17.21
C ALA A 127 13.31 -9.40 17.38
N GLN A 128 12.48 -9.83 16.41
CA GLN A 128 11.76 -11.10 16.47
C GLN A 128 12.66 -12.32 16.16
N SER A 129 12.19 -13.52 16.54
CA SER A 129 12.84 -14.79 16.23
C SER A 129 11.87 -15.74 15.52
N PRO A 130 12.19 -16.29 14.32
CA PRO A 130 13.36 -15.90 13.51
C PRO A 130 13.27 -14.43 13.07
N MET A 131 14.45 -13.79 12.95
CA MET A 131 14.59 -12.43 12.46
C MET A 131 14.17 -12.32 10.98
N GLY A 132 13.74 -11.13 10.55
CA GLY A 132 13.40 -10.86 9.17
C GLY A 132 11.90 -10.72 8.93
N GLY A 133 11.54 -10.41 7.69
CA GLY A 133 10.16 -10.19 7.26
C GLY A 133 10.10 -9.50 5.89
N ARG A 134 8.90 -9.17 5.44
CA ARG A 134 8.71 -8.53 4.14
C ARG A 134 7.87 -7.26 4.28
N ILE A 135 8.25 -6.24 3.53
CA ILE A 135 7.50 -4.98 3.38
C ILE A 135 7.18 -4.79 1.91
N ILE A 136 5.91 -4.57 1.60
CA ILE A 136 5.43 -4.26 0.26
C ILE A 136 4.77 -2.89 0.30
N ASN A 137 5.35 -1.91 -0.39
CA ASN A 137 4.79 -0.59 -0.52
C ASN A 137 3.88 -0.50 -1.74
N ASN A 138 2.66 -0.01 -1.57
CA ASN A 138 1.77 0.31 -2.68
C ASN A 138 2.23 1.62 -3.31
N GLY A 139 2.96 1.49 -4.41
CA GLY A 139 3.36 2.58 -5.27
C GLY A 139 2.24 3.02 -6.22
N SER A 140 2.64 3.36 -7.41
CA SER A 140 1.76 3.72 -8.53
C SER A 140 2.63 3.87 -9.77
N ILE A 141 2.07 3.70 -10.95
CA ILE A 141 2.71 4.16 -12.18
C ILE A 141 3.08 5.66 -12.12
N SER A 142 2.40 6.45 -11.26
CA SER A 142 2.75 7.84 -10.97
C SER A 142 4.07 8.00 -10.18
N ALA A 143 4.71 6.91 -9.77
CA ALA A 143 6.06 6.94 -9.21
C ALA A 143 7.14 7.18 -10.28
N THR A 144 6.78 7.06 -11.56
CA THR A 144 7.69 7.27 -12.70
C THR A 144 7.12 8.20 -13.77
N THR A 145 5.80 8.16 -13.99
CA THR A 145 5.14 8.94 -15.05
C THR A 145 3.92 9.66 -14.48
N PRO A 146 3.98 11.00 -14.30
CA PRO A 146 2.90 11.76 -13.70
C PRO A 146 1.67 11.86 -14.60
N ARG A 147 0.53 12.18 -13.98
CA ARG A 147 -0.66 12.71 -14.65
C ARG A 147 -0.72 14.22 -14.50
N PRO A 148 -1.38 14.94 -15.42
CA PRO A 148 -1.67 16.35 -15.19
C PRO A 148 -2.40 16.58 -13.87
N LEU A 149 -2.16 17.71 -13.23
CA LEU A 149 -2.83 18.17 -12.00
C LEU A 149 -2.76 17.18 -10.82
N SER A 150 -1.67 16.41 -10.73
CA SER A 150 -1.50 15.37 -9.69
C SER A 150 -0.24 15.57 -8.83
N SER A 151 0.24 16.80 -8.69
CA SER A 151 1.54 17.09 -8.07
C SER A 151 1.75 16.47 -6.68
N PRO A 152 0.82 16.53 -5.68
CA PRO A 152 1.07 15.93 -4.37
C PRO A 152 1.13 14.40 -4.44
N TYR A 153 0.21 13.79 -5.21
CA TYR A 153 0.18 12.36 -5.37
C TYR A 153 1.46 11.86 -6.06
N THR A 154 1.84 12.51 -7.16
CA THR A 154 3.07 12.19 -7.91
C THR A 154 4.31 12.32 -7.01
N ALA A 155 4.46 13.44 -6.30
CA ALA A 155 5.59 13.66 -5.39
C ALA A 155 5.68 12.58 -4.32
N THR A 156 4.54 12.23 -3.69
CA THR A 156 4.52 11.19 -2.65
C THR A 156 4.83 9.79 -3.20
N LYS A 157 4.37 9.44 -4.40
CA LYS A 157 4.65 8.13 -5.01
C LYS A 157 6.12 8.00 -5.48
N HIS A 158 6.75 9.09 -5.94
CA HIS A 158 8.21 9.14 -6.14
C HIS A 158 8.96 9.00 -4.81
N GLY A 159 8.48 9.66 -3.74
CA GLY A 159 9.05 9.55 -2.40
C GLY A 159 8.99 8.10 -1.85
N VAL A 160 7.86 7.41 -2.04
CA VAL A 160 7.69 6.00 -1.64
C VAL A 160 8.67 5.09 -2.41
N LEU A 161 8.92 5.35 -3.71
CA LEU A 161 9.93 4.61 -4.47
C LEU A 161 11.33 4.81 -3.86
N GLY A 162 11.65 6.04 -3.44
CA GLY A 162 12.89 6.34 -2.71
C GLY A 162 12.99 5.56 -1.39
N LEU A 163 11.93 5.59 -0.56
CA LEU A 163 11.86 4.84 0.70
C LEU A 163 12.00 3.33 0.47
N THR A 164 11.39 2.80 -0.59
CA THR A 164 11.48 1.38 -0.94
C THR A 164 12.92 0.98 -1.23
N LYS A 165 13.63 1.76 -2.05
CA LYS A 165 15.03 1.47 -2.40
C LYS A 165 15.96 1.59 -1.19
N ALA A 166 15.80 2.63 -0.37
CA ALA A 166 16.56 2.81 0.86
C ALA A 166 16.29 1.64 1.84
N GLY A 167 15.02 1.32 2.09
CA GLY A 167 14.64 0.21 2.97
C GLY A 167 15.15 -1.14 2.46
N ALA A 168 15.15 -1.39 1.14
CA ALA A 168 15.70 -2.61 0.56
C ALA A 168 17.22 -2.73 0.79
N LEU A 169 17.94 -1.62 0.83
CA LEU A 169 19.37 -1.58 1.15
C LEU A 169 19.60 -1.82 2.66
N ASP A 170 18.88 -1.08 3.51
CA ASP A 170 19.04 -1.11 4.97
C ASP A 170 18.53 -2.43 5.58
N GLY A 171 17.61 -3.11 4.90
CA GLY A 171 17.04 -4.40 5.35
C GLY A 171 17.94 -5.61 5.17
N ARG A 172 18.95 -5.54 4.28
CA ARG A 172 19.82 -6.68 3.92
C ARG A 172 20.46 -7.41 5.10
N PRO A 173 21.04 -6.71 6.10
CA PRO A 173 21.67 -7.39 7.24
C PRO A 173 20.69 -8.09 8.17
N TYR A 174 19.39 -7.91 7.98
CA TYR A 174 18.33 -8.34 8.91
C TYR A 174 17.29 -9.25 8.24
N ASP A 175 17.56 -9.75 7.05
CA ASP A 175 16.61 -10.54 6.26
C ASP A 175 15.24 -9.83 6.07
N ILE A 176 15.25 -8.50 5.97
CA ILE A 176 14.05 -7.71 5.68
C ILE A 176 14.02 -7.40 4.19
N ALA A 177 13.10 -8.04 3.48
CA ALA A 177 12.88 -7.82 2.05
C ALA A 177 11.89 -6.67 1.84
N VAL A 178 12.32 -5.58 1.21
CA VAL A 178 11.46 -4.43 0.91
C VAL A 178 11.27 -4.30 -0.59
N GLY A 179 10.01 -4.25 -1.03
CA GLY A 179 9.65 -4.09 -2.43
C GLY A 179 8.45 -3.16 -2.61
N GLN A 180 8.15 -2.86 -3.86
CA GLN A 180 7.06 -1.97 -4.26
C GLN A 180 6.22 -2.62 -5.35
N ILE A 181 4.90 -2.47 -5.24
CA ILE A 181 3.96 -2.77 -6.33
C ILE A 181 3.44 -1.46 -6.90
N ASP A 182 3.73 -1.18 -8.17
CA ASP A 182 3.20 -0.04 -8.91
C ASP A 182 1.91 -0.45 -9.61
N ILE A 183 0.81 0.13 -9.18
CA ILE A 183 -0.51 -0.21 -9.67
C ILE A 183 -0.96 0.88 -10.65
N GLY A 184 -1.45 0.44 -11.80
CA GLY A 184 -2.17 1.30 -12.72
C GLY A 184 -3.60 1.57 -12.23
N ASN A 185 -4.55 1.72 -13.16
CA ASN A 185 -5.95 1.95 -12.77
C ASN A 185 -6.59 0.64 -12.28
N ALA A 186 -6.75 0.47 -10.97
CA ALA A 186 -7.56 -0.61 -10.40
C ALA A 186 -9.00 -0.12 -10.16
N ALA A 187 -9.99 -0.97 -10.42
CA ALA A 187 -11.40 -0.63 -10.28
C ALA A 187 -11.78 -0.46 -8.79
N THR A 188 -11.81 0.78 -8.33
CA THR A 188 -12.17 1.17 -6.95
C THR A 188 -13.06 2.41 -6.99
N ALA A 189 -13.65 2.77 -5.84
CA ALA A 189 -14.37 4.04 -5.71
C ALA A 189 -13.49 5.26 -6.03
N MET A 190 -12.18 5.19 -5.73
CA MET A 190 -11.22 6.26 -6.01
C MET A 190 -10.99 6.44 -7.52
N THR A 191 -11.07 5.39 -8.31
CA THR A 191 -10.78 5.40 -9.76
C THR A 191 -12.04 5.45 -10.63
N GLY A 192 -13.23 5.52 -10.03
CA GLY A 192 -14.49 5.58 -10.79
C GLY A 192 -14.56 6.75 -11.77
N GLN A 193 -14.02 7.90 -11.42
CA GLN A 193 -13.94 9.07 -12.32
C GLN A 193 -12.99 8.82 -13.51
N ILE A 194 -11.94 8.04 -13.35
CA ILE A 194 -10.97 7.72 -14.41
C ILE A 194 -11.62 6.88 -15.52
N GLN A 195 -12.54 6.00 -15.16
CA GLN A 195 -13.33 5.23 -16.14
C GLN A 195 -14.25 6.12 -16.99
N ALA A 196 -14.80 7.17 -16.38
CA ALA A 196 -15.64 8.15 -17.07
C ALA A 196 -14.81 9.09 -17.96
N GLY A 197 -13.58 9.41 -17.55
CA GLY A 197 -12.66 10.26 -18.30
C GLY A 197 -11.51 10.76 -17.45
N ALA A 198 -10.29 10.52 -17.89
CA ALA A 198 -9.06 11.03 -17.27
C ALA A 198 -8.43 12.11 -18.16
N LEU A 199 -7.93 13.17 -17.55
CA LEU A 199 -7.16 14.20 -18.26
C LEU A 199 -5.85 13.60 -18.77
N GLN A 200 -5.63 13.70 -20.07
CA GLN A 200 -4.44 13.20 -20.76
C GLN A 200 -3.35 14.27 -20.83
N ALA A 201 -2.12 13.87 -21.11
CA ALA A 201 -0.99 14.77 -21.23
C ALA A 201 -1.14 15.85 -22.33
N ASN A 202 -1.90 15.54 -23.38
CA ASN A 202 -2.23 16.47 -24.46
C ASN A 202 -3.42 17.39 -24.17
N GLY A 203 -3.97 17.38 -22.96
CA GLY A 203 -5.13 18.17 -22.56
C GLY A 203 -6.48 17.58 -22.91
N SER A 204 -6.56 16.47 -23.65
CA SER A 204 -7.83 15.79 -23.92
C SER A 204 -8.32 15.02 -22.68
N VAL A 205 -9.62 14.70 -22.65
CA VAL A 205 -10.20 13.82 -21.64
C VAL A 205 -10.63 12.53 -22.33
N ALA A 206 -10.13 11.39 -21.83
CA ALA A 206 -10.43 10.08 -22.38
C ALA A 206 -10.65 9.04 -21.29
N PRO A 207 -11.56 8.08 -21.45
CA PRO A 207 -11.73 6.96 -20.53
C PRO A 207 -10.48 6.07 -20.56
N GLU A 208 -10.07 5.59 -19.39
CA GLU A 208 -8.96 4.65 -19.31
C GLU A 208 -9.41 3.30 -18.73
N PRO A 209 -8.89 2.19 -19.29
CA PRO A 209 -9.18 0.85 -18.77
C PRO A 209 -8.71 0.67 -17.33
N THR A 210 -9.42 -0.18 -16.60
CA THR A 210 -9.08 -0.58 -15.24
C THR A 210 -8.87 -2.09 -15.16
N ILE A 211 -8.14 -2.54 -14.12
CA ILE A 211 -8.03 -3.96 -13.74
C ILE A 211 -8.93 -4.24 -12.54
N ASP A 212 -9.31 -5.50 -12.38
CA ASP A 212 -9.95 -5.96 -11.15
C ASP A 212 -8.95 -5.87 -9.98
N VAL A 213 -9.40 -5.40 -8.82
CA VAL A 213 -8.58 -5.34 -7.59
C VAL A 213 -8.07 -6.71 -7.15
N ALA A 214 -8.73 -7.80 -7.53
CA ALA A 214 -8.28 -9.15 -7.27
C ALA A 214 -6.92 -9.47 -7.93
N GLU A 215 -6.61 -8.86 -9.08
CA GLU A 215 -5.31 -9.01 -9.73
C GLU A 215 -4.18 -8.42 -8.88
N VAL A 216 -4.46 -7.29 -8.21
CA VAL A 216 -3.52 -6.70 -7.27
C VAL A 216 -3.31 -7.63 -6.06
N GLY A 217 -4.39 -8.23 -5.54
CA GLY A 217 -4.31 -9.22 -4.47
C GLY A 217 -3.41 -10.41 -4.85
N ARG A 218 -3.58 -10.99 -6.06
CA ARG A 218 -2.74 -12.08 -6.58
C ARG A 218 -1.27 -11.67 -6.70
N ALA A 219 -1.01 -10.47 -7.19
CA ALA A 219 0.35 -9.95 -7.33
C ALA A 219 1.04 -9.78 -5.97
N VAL A 220 0.33 -9.27 -4.96
CA VAL A 220 0.86 -9.14 -3.60
C VAL A 220 1.12 -10.53 -2.98
N VAL A 221 0.25 -11.50 -3.17
CA VAL A 221 0.47 -12.89 -2.72
C VAL A 221 1.73 -13.47 -3.38
N TYR A 222 1.93 -13.27 -4.69
CA TYR A 222 3.16 -13.70 -5.35
C TYR A 222 4.40 -13.08 -4.69
N MET A 223 4.41 -11.76 -4.47
CA MET A 223 5.53 -11.11 -3.78
C MET A 223 5.74 -11.65 -2.35
N ALA A 224 4.65 -11.90 -1.62
CA ALA A 224 4.68 -12.40 -0.23
C ALA A 224 5.09 -13.87 -0.12
N SER A 225 4.89 -14.68 -1.16
CA SER A 225 5.20 -16.12 -1.16
C SER A 225 6.69 -16.43 -1.30
N LEU A 226 7.48 -15.49 -1.81
CA LEU A 226 8.92 -15.69 -2.02
C LEU A 226 9.66 -15.85 -0.68
N PRO A 227 10.72 -16.68 -0.64
CA PRO A 227 11.60 -16.73 0.52
C PRO A 227 12.28 -15.36 0.74
N LEU A 228 12.72 -15.07 1.97
CA LEU A 228 13.37 -13.78 2.27
C LEU A 228 14.72 -13.59 1.56
N THR A 229 15.31 -14.65 1.02
CA THR A 229 16.50 -14.61 0.15
C THR A 229 16.20 -14.09 -1.27
N ALA A 230 14.91 -13.97 -1.62
CA ALA A 230 14.46 -13.44 -2.91
C ALA A 230 13.51 -12.26 -2.71
N ASN A 231 13.71 -11.18 -3.45
CA ASN A 231 12.89 -9.98 -3.36
C ASN A 231 12.43 -9.51 -4.75
N VAL A 232 11.15 -9.17 -4.86
CA VAL A 232 10.64 -8.37 -5.98
C VAL A 232 10.80 -6.91 -5.59
N LEU A 233 11.84 -6.25 -6.08
CA LEU A 233 12.11 -4.86 -5.73
C LEU A 233 11.04 -3.90 -6.28
N ASN A 234 10.56 -4.16 -7.51
CA ASN A 234 9.48 -3.42 -8.13
C ASN A 234 8.67 -4.34 -9.04
N LEU A 235 7.35 -4.25 -8.97
CA LEU A 235 6.39 -4.96 -9.82
C LEU A 235 5.33 -3.99 -10.32
N THR A 236 5.17 -3.85 -11.63
CA THR A 236 4.10 -3.03 -12.22
C THR A 236 2.94 -3.91 -12.68
N VAL A 237 1.73 -3.59 -12.21
CA VAL A 237 0.48 -4.27 -12.60
C VAL A 237 -0.53 -3.23 -13.09
N MET A 238 -0.99 -3.38 -14.34
CA MET A 238 -1.91 -2.43 -14.95
C MET A 238 -2.81 -3.09 -15.99
N ALA A 239 -3.88 -2.40 -16.39
CA ALA A 239 -4.71 -2.86 -17.50
C ALA A 239 -3.88 -2.90 -18.80
N THR A 240 -3.99 -3.98 -19.55
CA THR A 240 -3.22 -4.19 -20.80
C THR A 240 -3.38 -3.03 -21.80
N LYS A 241 -4.58 -2.45 -21.88
CA LYS A 241 -4.89 -1.36 -22.80
C LYS A 241 -4.73 0.04 -22.17
N MET A 242 -4.17 0.13 -20.97
CA MET A 242 -3.94 1.42 -20.32
C MET A 242 -2.85 2.21 -21.07
N PRO A 243 -3.07 3.49 -21.39
CA PRO A 243 -2.08 4.31 -22.09
C PRO A 243 -0.96 4.75 -21.11
N PHE A 244 0.03 3.90 -20.91
CA PHE A 244 1.20 4.16 -20.07
C PHE A 244 2.50 4.10 -20.88
N VAL A 245 2.77 2.96 -21.51
CA VAL A 245 3.88 2.81 -22.45
C VAL A 245 3.48 3.48 -23.77
N GLY A 246 4.35 4.31 -24.34
CA GLY A 246 4.07 5.07 -25.55
C GLY A 246 3.26 6.36 -25.32
N ARG A 247 3.11 6.81 -24.07
CA ARG A 247 2.78 8.20 -23.76
C ARG A 247 3.98 9.08 -24.07
N GLY A 248 3.89 9.80 -25.13
CA GLY A 248 4.89 10.78 -25.54
C GLY A 248 4.24 11.87 -26.34
#